data_d4025deb98125af50b55697453bbf957
#
_entry.id   d4025deb98125af50b55697453bbf957
#
_cell.length_a   1.000
_cell.length_b   1.000
_cell.length_c   1.000
_cell.angle_alpha   90.00
_cell.angle_beta   90.00
_cell.angle_gamma   90.00
#
_symmetry.space_group_name_H-M   'P 1'
#
loop_
_entity.id
_entity.type
_entity.pdbx_description
1 polymer ?
#
loop_
_entity_poly.entity_id
_entity_poly.type
_entity_poly.pdbx_seq_one_letter_code
_entity_poly.pdbx_strand_id
1 'polypeptide(L)'
;MSNNKKKPVYVVGHKNPDTDSICSAIAYANLKNILNKEEYLYIAGRAGAMNPETEFVLKKFQTDSPQYIAHVMTQVRDMEIRETEGVPGSMSLKRAWEMMRDLGVVTLPITEENKLKGLITISDIATAYMDVYDNKMLSTAASSYKNILDTLNGEMIVGEEDGCFDHGEVVIATANPDILEDYIHEGDMVVLGNRYESQLCAIEMNAAALIISMDSKVSLTIKKLAEERGCRIITTPYDTFTVARLLNQSMPISYFMKSDNLVTFNIKDKTEDIKDIMGNKRHRDFPILDKEDNYVGMISRRNLLNVSKKKVILVDHNEESQAVNGIESADILEIIDHHRLVHYKINN
;
A
#
# COMPACT_ATOMS: atom_id res chain seq x y z
N MET A 1 21.32 -8.00 11.26
CA MET A 1 21.92 -9.34 10.99
C MET A 1 21.08 -9.96 9.88
N SER A 2 21.56 -9.99 8.65
CA SER A 2 20.84 -10.58 7.52
C SER A 2 20.70 -12.08 7.77
N ASN A 3 19.47 -12.53 7.92
CA ASN A 3 19.14 -13.94 7.98
C ASN A 3 19.49 -14.54 6.60
N ASN A 4 20.66 -15.16 6.50
CA ASN A 4 21.17 -15.77 5.28
C ASN A 4 20.37 -17.07 5.00
N LYS A 5 19.09 -16.92 4.60
CA LYS A 5 18.27 -18.06 4.16
C LYS A 5 18.90 -18.59 2.87
N LYS A 6 19.35 -19.85 2.90
CA LYS A 6 19.86 -20.55 1.72
C LYS A 6 18.84 -20.51 0.59
N LYS A 7 19.29 -20.29 -0.64
CA LYS A 7 18.43 -20.26 -1.82
C LYS A 7 17.97 -21.69 -2.16
N PRO A 8 16.66 -21.93 -2.35
CA PRO A 8 16.17 -23.26 -2.68
C PRO A 8 16.54 -23.65 -4.11
N VAL A 9 16.98 -24.89 -4.30
CA VAL A 9 17.14 -25.57 -5.59
C VAL A 9 16.29 -26.82 -5.57
N TYR A 10 15.35 -26.93 -6.48
CA TYR A 10 14.44 -28.06 -6.55
C TYR A 10 15.04 -29.17 -7.42
N VAL A 11 15.19 -30.39 -6.87
CA VAL A 11 15.60 -31.56 -7.60
C VAL A 11 14.35 -32.37 -7.94
N VAL A 12 13.96 -32.40 -9.21
CA VAL A 12 12.65 -32.90 -9.63
C VAL A 12 12.78 -33.89 -10.78
N GLY A 13 12.12 -35.02 -10.65
CA GLY A 13 11.94 -36.00 -11.72
C GLY A 13 10.78 -35.64 -12.66
N HIS A 14 10.45 -36.53 -13.59
CA HIS A 14 9.38 -36.27 -14.57
C HIS A 14 7.98 -36.19 -13.94
N LYS A 15 7.02 -35.57 -14.66
CA LYS A 15 5.67 -35.26 -14.13
C LYS A 15 4.75 -36.43 -13.85
N ASN A 16 5.08 -37.63 -14.41
CA ASN A 16 4.40 -38.87 -14.08
C ASN A 16 5.39 -39.80 -13.32
N PRO A 17 5.76 -39.45 -12.08
CA PRO A 17 6.92 -40.00 -11.42
C PRO A 17 6.73 -41.50 -11.11
N ASP A 18 7.70 -42.32 -11.49
CA ASP A 18 7.86 -43.67 -11.06
C ASP A 18 8.84 -43.77 -9.86
N THR A 19 9.22 -45.00 -9.48
CA THR A 19 10.09 -45.21 -8.33
C THR A 19 11.50 -44.68 -8.57
N ASP A 20 12.01 -44.78 -9.80
CA ASP A 20 13.33 -44.26 -10.16
C ASP A 20 13.38 -42.73 -10.08
N SER A 21 12.41 -42.08 -10.68
CA SER A 21 12.25 -40.63 -10.66
C SER A 21 12.22 -40.05 -9.24
N ILE A 22 11.46 -40.66 -8.33
CA ILE A 22 11.35 -40.23 -6.95
C ILE A 22 12.63 -40.52 -6.15
N CYS A 23 13.19 -41.72 -6.27
CA CYS A 23 14.39 -42.10 -5.55
C CYS A 23 15.61 -41.29 -6.01
N SER A 24 15.75 -41.05 -7.31
CA SER A 24 16.80 -40.22 -7.87
C SER A 24 16.72 -38.75 -7.35
N ALA A 25 15.52 -38.18 -7.28
CA ALA A 25 15.34 -36.85 -6.73
C ALA A 25 15.76 -36.75 -5.25
N ILE A 26 15.36 -37.71 -4.43
CA ILE A 26 15.73 -37.79 -3.01
C ILE A 26 17.23 -37.98 -2.83
N ALA A 27 17.81 -38.98 -3.52
CA ALA A 27 19.22 -39.33 -3.40
C ALA A 27 20.11 -38.15 -3.85
N TYR A 28 19.78 -37.51 -4.97
CA TYR A 28 20.58 -36.44 -5.50
C TYR A 28 20.47 -35.15 -4.69
N ALA A 29 19.29 -34.77 -4.21
CA ALA A 29 19.12 -33.67 -3.29
C ALA A 29 19.93 -33.84 -2.00
N ASN A 30 19.92 -35.05 -1.43
CA ASN A 30 20.72 -35.39 -0.25
C ASN A 30 22.23 -35.31 -0.54
N LEU A 31 22.70 -35.88 -1.65
CA LEU A 31 24.10 -35.80 -2.07
C LEU A 31 24.56 -34.33 -2.20
N LYS A 32 23.79 -33.50 -2.88
CA LYS A 32 24.12 -32.08 -3.08
C LYS A 32 24.14 -31.31 -1.75
N ASN A 33 23.25 -31.60 -0.82
CA ASN A 33 23.24 -30.98 0.51
C ASN A 33 24.47 -31.42 1.36
N ILE A 34 25.01 -32.62 1.15
CA ILE A 34 26.24 -33.06 1.82
C ILE A 34 27.45 -32.35 1.24
N LEU A 35 27.51 -32.22 -0.09
CA LEU A 35 28.68 -31.68 -0.81
C LEU A 35 28.71 -30.15 -0.78
N ASN A 36 27.55 -29.47 -0.82
CA ASN A 36 27.44 -28.03 -1.04
C ASN A 36 26.67 -27.36 0.12
N LYS A 37 27.35 -27.08 1.23
CA LYS A 37 26.72 -26.71 2.51
C LYS A 37 26.40 -25.23 2.67
N GLU A 38 26.89 -24.33 1.80
CA GLU A 38 26.92 -22.91 2.14
C GLU A 38 25.89 -22.03 1.40
N GLU A 39 25.64 -22.23 0.12
CA GLU A 39 24.85 -21.29 -0.70
C GLU A 39 23.40 -21.73 -0.93
N TYR A 40 23.20 -23.02 -1.20
CA TYR A 40 21.90 -23.57 -1.63
C TYR A 40 21.36 -24.58 -0.63
N LEU A 41 20.01 -24.70 -0.63
CA LEU A 41 19.27 -25.80 -0.01
C LEU A 41 18.62 -26.62 -1.12
N TYR A 42 19.08 -27.85 -1.31
CA TYR A 42 18.54 -28.76 -2.31
C TYR A 42 17.34 -29.50 -1.74
N ILE A 43 16.19 -29.36 -2.40
CA ILE A 43 14.90 -29.88 -1.96
C ILE A 43 14.45 -30.94 -2.97
N ALA A 44 14.28 -32.20 -2.51
CA ALA A 44 13.69 -33.23 -3.34
C ALA A 44 12.22 -32.87 -3.62
N GLY A 45 11.84 -32.83 -4.90
CA GLY A 45 10.52 -32.52 -5.37
C GLY A 45 9.92 -33.63 -6.24
N ARG A 46 8.58 -33.68 -6.30
CA ARG A 46 7.83 -34.47 -7.24
C ARG A 46 6.83 -33.60 -8.00
N ALA A 47 6.70 -33.82 -9.30
CA ALA A 47 5.82 -33.05 -10.17
C ALA A 47 4.44 -33.74 -10.37
N GLY A 48 4.23 -34.91 -9.82
CA GLY A 48 3.00 -35.68 -9.94
C GLY A 48 2.67 -36.54 -8.71
N ALA A 49 1.60 -37.33 -8.81
CA ALA A 49 1.22 -38.30 -7.78
C ALA A 49 2.19 -39.49 -7.81
N MET A 50 2.53 -40.02 -6.64
CA MET A 50 3.32 -41.23 -6.51
C MET A 50 2.44 -42.44 -6.79
N ASN A 51 3.04 -43.50 -7.36
CA ASN A 51 2.41 -44.79 -7.53
C ASN A 51 2.54 -45.65 -6.25
N PRO A 52 1.70 -46.70 -6.08
CA PRO A 52 1.74 -47.55 -4.89
C PRO A 52 3.09 -48.27 -4.65
N GLU A 53 3.83 -48.56 -5.72
CA GLU A 53 5.16 -49.16 -5.61
C GLU A 53 6.15 -48.21 -4.94
N THR A 54 6.17 -46.96 -5.39
CA THR A 54 6.99 -45.89 -4.81
C THR A 54 6.64 -45.65 -3.33
N GLU A 55 5.34 -45.60 -3.01
CA GLU A 55 4.90 -45.45 -1.61
C GLU A 55 5.36 -46.60 -0.73
N PHE A 56 5.29 -47.85 -1.24
CA PHE A 56 5.79 -49.01 -0.54
C PHE A 56 7.31 -48.94 -0.29
N VAL A 57 8.09 -48.52 -1.30
CA VAL A 57 9.55 -48.39 -1.20
C VAL A 57 9.90 -47.32 -0.15
N LEU A 58 9.31 -46.13 -0.21
CA LEU A 58 9.58 -45.09 0.75
C LEU A 58 9.23 -45.50 2.18
N LYS A 59 8.11 -46.19 2.37
CA LYS A 59 7.70 -46.70 3.68
C LYS A 59 8.67 -47.76 4.20
N LYS A 60 9.10 -48.67 3.34
CA LYS A 60 10.04 -49.74 3.69
C LYS A 60 11.39 -49.20 4.17
N PHE A 61 11.87 -48.14 3.54
CA PHE A 61 13.15 -47.52 3.88
C PHE A 61 13.01 -46.33 4.83
N GLN A 62 11.82 -46.07 5.37
CA GLN A 62 11.53 -44.96 6.31
C GLN A 62 12.00 -43.59 5.78
N THR A 63 11.80 -43.37 4.49
CA THR A 63 12.19 -42.14 3.82
C THR A 63 10.96 -41.26 3.63
N ASP A 64 11.10 -39.95 3.92
CA ASP A 64 10.04 -38.98 3.74
C ASP A 64 9.69 -38.77 2.26
N SER A 65 8.41 -38.54 1.99
CA SER A 65 7.92 -38.22 0.65
C SER A 65 8.48 -36.88 0.17
N PRO A 66 8.95 -36.76 -1.08
CA PRO A 66 9.43 -35.51 -1.62
C PRO A 66 8.29 -34.47 -1.72
N GLN A 67 8.66 -33.23 -1.63
CA GLN A 67 7.71 -32.10 -1.68
C GLN A 67 6.97 -32.10 -3.03
N TYR A 68 5.63 -31.95 -3.00
CA TYR A 68 4.87 -31.75 -4.23
C TYR A 68 5.11 -30.35 -4.81
N ILE A 69 5.52 -30.27 -6.06
CA ILE A 69 5.82 -29.05 -6.80
C ILE A 69 4.89 -28.98 -8.01
N ALA A 70 3.81 -28.22 -7.87
CA ALA A 70 2.83 -28.08 -8.94
C ALA A 70 3.39 -27.34 -10.17
N HIS A 71 4.29 -26.38 -9.95
CA HIS A 71 4.96 -25.60 -11.01
C HIS A 71 6.21 -24.91 -10.47
N VAL A 72 7.13 -24.57 -11.36
CA VAL A 72 8.36 -23.82 -11.06
C VAL A 72 8.34 -22.38 -11.61
N MET A 73 7.19 -21.89 -12.07
CA MET A 73 7.01 -20.51 -12.48
C MET A 73 7.28 -19.56 -11.32
N THR A 74 7.88 -18.42 -11.62
CA THR A 74 8.08 -17.35 -10.65
C THR A 74 6.76 -16.61 -10.41
N GLN A 75 6.44 -16.35 -9.15
CA GLN A 75 5.22 -15.66 -8.71
C GLN A 75 5.57 -14.35 -8.02
N VAL A 76 4.57 -13.49 -7.81
CA VAL A 76 4.73 -12.21 -7.11
C VAL A 76 5.34 -12.39 -5.71
N ARG A 77 4.99 -13.47 -5.00
CA ARG A 77 5.58 -13.80 -3.68
C ARG A 77 7.10 -14.09 -3.72
N ASP A 78 7.65 -14.39 -4.90
CA ASP A 78 9.08 -14.64 -5.11
C ASP A 78 9.84 -13.34 -5.45
N MET A 79 9.11 -12.20 -5.55
CA MET A 79 9.66 -10.87 -5.78
C MET A 79 9.92 -10.13 -4.46
N GLU A 80 10.72 -9.08 -4.54
CA GLU A 80 10.86 -8.12 -3.46
C GLU A 80 9.61 -7.23 -3.41
N ILE A 81 8.73 -7.46 -2.44
CA ILE A 81 7.55 -6.64 -2.17
C ILE A 81 7.95 -5.56 -1.18
N ARG A 82 7.71 -4.28 -1.53
CA ARG A 82 7.94 -3.16 -0.61
C ARG A 82 6.81 -3.13 0.42
N GLU A 83 7.15 -3.32 1.68
CA GLU A 83 6.24 -3.22 2.81
C GLU A 83 5.94 -1.74 3.11
N THR A 84 5.00 -1.16 2.38
CA THR A 84 4.46 0.18 2.67
C THR A 84 3.19 0.00 3.45
N GLU A 85 3.15 0.50 4.68
CA GLU A 85 1.94 0.41 5.52
C GLU A 85 0.76 1.13 4.88
N GLY A 86 -0.43 0.55 5.02
CA GLY A 86 -1.68 1.18 4.61
C GLY A 86 -2.05 2.30 5.58
N VAL A 87 -2.55 3.41 5.04
CA VAL A 87 -2.96 4.56 5.83
C VAL A 87 -4.48 4.69 5.88
N PRO A 88 -5.06 5.24 6.96
CA PRO A 88 -6.50 5.48 7.04
C PRO A 88 -6.92 6.60 6.09
N GLY A 89 -8.10 6.46 5.48
CA GLY A 89 -8.65 7.49 4.59
C GLY A 89 -8.94 8.84 5.26
N SER A 90 -9.10 8.86 6.59
CA SER A 90 -9.27 10.08 7.40
C SER A 90 -8.00 10.91 7.59
N MET A 91 -6.82 10.39 7.19
CA MET A 91 -5.56 11.13 7.25
C MET A 91 -5.63 12.42 6.43
N SER A 92 -5.05 13.52 6.94
CA SER A 92 -5.01 14.80 6.19
C SER A 92 -4.05 14.75 5.01
N LEU A 93 -4.30 15.57 3.98
CA LEU A 93 -3.39 15.76 2.84
C LEU A 93 -1.98 16.16 3.30
N LYS A 94 -1.88 17.06 4.31
CA LYS A 94 -0.60 17.47 4.90
C LYS A 94 0.18 16.28 5.42
N ARG A 95 -0.46 15.45 6.24
CA ARG A 95 0.19 14.29 6.85
C ARG A 95 0.58 13.25 5.81
N ALA A 96 -0.27 13.00 4.81
CA ALA A 96 0.04 12.11 3.70
C ALA A 96 1.25 12.59 2.89
N TRP A 97 1.33 13.88 2.60
CA TRP A 97 2.49 14.47 1.93
C TRP A 97 3.78 14.31 2.74
N GLU A 98 3.75 14.62 4.04
CA GLU A 98 4.89 14.44 4.94
C GLU A 98 5.37 12.98 4.92
N MET A 99 4.44 12.03 5.06
CA MET A 99 4.74 10.61 5.05
C MET A 99 5.34 10.14 3.72
N MET A 100 4.79 10.59 2.57
CA MET A 100 5.37 10.28 1.25
C MET A 100 6.80 10.78 1.13
N ARG A 101 7.07 11.99 1.60
CA ARG A 101 8.40 12.60 1.58
C ARG A 101 9.38 11.83 2.46
N ASP A 102 8.98 11.52 3.70
CA ASP A 102 9.84 10.86 4.68
C ASP A 102 10.16 9.41 4.30
N LEU A 103 9.21 8.69 3.69
CA LEU A 103 9.39 7.34 3.16
C LEU A 103 10.03 7.31 1.76
N GLY A 104 10.14 8.45 1.07
CA GLY A 104 10.63 8.51 -0.31
C GLY A 104 9.72 7.81 -1.32
N VAL A 105 8.42 7.74 -1.05
CA VAL A 105 7.42 7.09 -1.91
C VAL A 105 6.55 8.12 -2.62
N VAL A 106 5.94 7.73 -3.73
CA VAL A 106 5.05 8.60 -4.52
C VAL A 106 3.59 8.16 -4.50
N THR A 107 3.32 7.06 -3.82
CA THR A 107 1.99 6.46 -3.71
C THR A 107 1.82 5.91 -2.29
N LEU A 108 0.69 6.22 -1.65
CA LEU A 108 0.26 5.59 -0.40
C LEU A 108 -0.99 4.76 -0.64
N PRO A 109 -1.02 3.53 -0.14
CA PRO A 109 -2.22 2.69 -0.11
C PRO A 109 -3.13 3.15 1.04
N ILE A 110 -4.41 3.30 0.74
CA ILE A 110 -5.43 3.61 1.74
C ILE A 110 -6.12 2.31 2.10
N THR A 111 -6.09 1.96 3.39
CA THR A 111 -6.63 0.70 3.88
C THR A 111 -7.60 0.90 5.04
N GLU A 112 -8.53 -0.03 5.17
CA GLU A 112 -9.41 -0.17 6.30
C GLU A 112 -9.47 -1.66 6.66
N GLU A 113 -9.19 -2.02 7.89
CA GLU A 113 -9.13 -3.43 8.35
C GLU A 113 -8.27 -4.32 7.44
N ASN A 114 -7.10 -3.84 7.05
CA ASN A 114 -6.18 -4.46 6.09
C ASN A 114 -6.70 -4.62 4.65
N LYS A 115 -7.90 -4.14 4.33
CA LYS A 115 -8.43 -4.16 2.97
C LYS A 115 -8.07 -2.87 2.23
N LEU A 116 -7.61 -3.01 1.00
CA LEU A 116 -7.31 -1.87 0.15
C LEU A 116 -8.62 -1.15 -0.24
N LYS A 117 -8.72 0.15 0.07
CA LYS A 117 -9.85 1.01 -0.29
C LYS A 117 -9.53 1.92 -1.46
N GLY A 118 -8.28 2.32 -1.59
CA GLY A 118 -7.84 3.23 -2.64
C GLY A 118 -6.35 3.48 -2.61
N LEU A 119 -5.93 4.33 -3.53
CA LEU A 119 -4.56 4.84 -3.63
C LEU A 119 -4.59 6.35 -3.72
N ILE A 120 -3.61 7.00 -3.09
CA ILE A 120 -3.35 8.42 -3.31
C ILE A 120 -1.91 8.60 -3.77
N THR A 121 -1.71 9.45 -4.78
CA THR A 121 -0.38 9.75 -5.34
C THR A 121 -0.01 11.21 -5.11
N ILE A 122 1.29 11.53 -5.29
CA ILE A 122 1.75 12.92 -5.28
C ILE A 122 0.99 13.78 -6.31
N SER A 123 0.64 13.22 -7.47
CA SER A 123 -0.15 13.93 -8.48
C SER A 123 -1.55 14.27 -7.99
N ASP A 124 -2.18 13.37 -7.24
CA ASP A 124 -3.52 13.63 -6.68
C ASP A 124 -3.45 14.75 -5.62
N ILE A 125 -2.42 14.76 -4.77
CA ILE A 125 -2.16 15.82 -3.80
C ILE A 125 -1.88 17.17 -4.52
N ALA A 126 -1.07 17.15 -5.58
CA ALA A 126 -0.77 18.35 -6.35
C ALA A 126 -2.04 18.91 -7.04
N THR A 127 -2.86 18.05 -7.62
CA THR A 127 -4.15 18.43 -8.20
C THR A 127 -5.08 19.00 -7.13
N ALA A 128 -5.21 18.32 -5.98
CA ALA A 128 -5.99 18.81 -4.85
C ALA A 128 -5.56 20.20 -4.38
N TYR A 129 -4.26 20.51 -4.44
CA TYR A 129 -3.73 21.83 -4.05
C TYR A 129 -3.96 22.91 -5.11
N MET A 130 -3.95 22.55 -6.40
CA MET A 130 -4.11 23.51 -7.51
C MET A 130 -5.56 23.81 -7.85
N ASP A 131 -6.47 22.87 -7.64
CA ASP A 131 -7.89 22.98 -8.03
C ASP A 131 -8.78 23.59 -6.94
N VAL A 132 -8.17 24.26 -5.94
CA VAL A 132 -8.91 24.90 -4.84
C VAL A 132 -9.49 26.23 -5.32
N TYR A 133 -10.69 26.19 -5.86
CA TYR A 133 -11.47 27.37 -6.27
C TYR A 133 -12.81 27.50 -5.53
N ASP A 134 -13.18 26.46 -4.74
CA ASP A 134 -14.47 26.40 -4.05
C ASP A 134 -14.29 26.46 -2.53
N ASN A 135 -14.87 27.50 -1.92
CA ASN A 135 -14.85 27.69 -0.47
C ASN A 135 -15.62 26.59 0.30
N LYS A 136 -16.43 25.78 -0.39
CA LYS A 136 -17.16 24.63 0.17
C LYS A 136 -16.37 23.34 0.19
N MET A 137 -15.21 23.28 -0.45
CA MET A 137 -14.47 22.04 -0.59
C MET A 137 -14.11 21.42 0.76
N LEU A 138 -13.78 22.24 1.76
CA LEU A 138 -13.43 21.77 3.11
C LEU A 138 -14.60 21.06 3.79
N SER A 139 -15.82 21.61 3.68
CA SER A 139 -17.03 21.02 4.23
C SER A 139 -17.51 19.81 3.42
N THR A 140 -17.44 19.90 2.10
CA THR A 140 -17.77 18.77 1.21
C THR A 140 -16.89 17.55 1.48
N ALA A 141 -15.62 17.77 1.81
CA ALA A 141 -14.69 16.72 2.21
C ALA A 141 -14.91 16.21 3.65
N ALA A 142 -15.84 16.83 4.41
CA ALA A 142 -16.11 16.54 5.82
C ALA A 142 -14.82 16.53 6.66
N SER A 143 -14.06 17.62 6.60
CA SER A 143 -12.74 17.73 7.24
C SER A 143 -12.87 17.71 8.76
N SER A 144 -12.18 16.79 9.43
CA SER A 144 -12.25 16.69 10.89
C SER A 144 -11.58 17.87 11.57
N TYR A 145 -12.13 18.32 12.71
CA TYR A 145 -11.51 19.40 13.50
C TYR A 145 -10.11 19.00 13.98
N LYS A 146 -9.85 17.74 14.24
CA LYS A 146 -8.51 17.22 14.57
C LYS A 146 -7.51 17.47 13.44
N ASN A 147 -7.89 17.20 12.20
CA ASN A 147 -7.03 17.49 11.05
C ASN A 147 -6.78 18.99 10.88
N ILE A 148 -7.81 19.82 11.14
CA ILE A 148 -7.70 21.29 11.07
C ILE A 148 -6.71 21.78 12.13
N LEU A 149 -6.86 21.33 13.37
CA LEU A 149 -5.97 21.68 14.47
C LEU A 149 -4.52 21.26 14.17
N ASP A 150 -4.31 20.00 13.77
CA ASP A 150 -2.97 19.49 13.42
C ASP A 150 -2.34 20.26 12.25
N THR A 151 -3.14 20.59 11.23
CA THR A 151 -2.66 21.32 10.06
C THR A 151 -2.29 22.76 10.38
N LEU A 152 -3.08 23.42 11.21
CA LEU A 152 -2.89 24.82 11.59
C LEU A 152 -2.01 25.00 12.82
N ASN A 153 -1.48 23.93 13.40
CA ASN A 153 -0.81 23.97 14.69
C ASN A 153 -1.63 24.75 15.72
N GLY A 154 -2.94 24.47 15.73
CA GLY A 154 -3.96 25.23 16.45
C GLY A 154 -4.35 24.58 17.78
N GLU A 155 -5.00 25.38 18.61
CA GLU A 155 -5.57 24.96 19.88
C GLU A 155 -7.07 25.25 19.90
N MET A 156 -7.88 24.28 20.35
CA MET A 156 -9.32 24.47 20.55
C MET A 156 -9.56 25.23 21.85
N ILE A 157 -10.09 26.45 21.75
CA ILE A 157 -10.34 27.32 22.91
C ILE A 157 -11.79 27.19 23.41
N VAL A 158 -12.72 26.92 22.50
CA VAL A 158 -14.15 26.69 22.78
C VAL A 158 -14.64 25.55 21.90
N GLY A 159 -15.39 24.64 22.49
CA GLY A 159 -15.96 23.48 21.82
C GLY A 159 -15.08 22.24 21.92
N GLU A 160 -15.45 21.18 21.22
CA GLU A 160 -14.78 19.88 21.22
C GLU A 160 -14.01 19.66 19.92
N GLU A 161 -12.88 18.95 20.01
CA GLU A 161 -12.04 18.59 18.85
C GLU A 161 -12.67 17.50 17.97
N ASP A 162 -13.63 16.78 18.53
CA ASP A 162 -14.35 15.72 17.82
C ASP A 162 -15.36 16.31 16.82
N GLY A 163 -15.66 15.50 15.77
CA GLY A 163 -16.54 15.89 14.69
C GLY A 163 -15.83 16.46 13.46
N CYS A 164 -16.62 16.82 12.48
CA CYS A 164 -16.16 17.32 11.19
C CYS A 164 -16.81 18.66 10.85
N PHE A 165 -16.12 19.45 10.07
CA PHE A 165 -16.71 20.58 9.36
C PHE A 165 -17.32 20.03 8.07
N ASP A 166 -18.64 19.91 8.04
CA ASP A 166 -19.41 19.24 6.98
C ASP A 166 -20.49 20.15 6.35
N HIS A 167 -20.61 21.38 6.84
CA HIS A 167 -21.54 22.42 6.34
C HIS A 167 -20.86 23.77 6.26
N GLY A 168 -21.36 24.62 5.36
CA GLY A 168 -20.91 26.00 5.23
C GLY A 168 -19.68 26.16 4.35
N GLU A 169 -19.21 27.38 4.30
CA GLU A 169 -18.07 27.84 3.52
C GLU A 169 -16.94 28.32 4.44
N VAL A 170 -15.74 28.44 3.88
CA VAL A 170 -14.63 29.13 4.55
C VAL A 170 -14.65 30.60 4.16
N VAL A 171 -14.83 31.47 5.14
CA VAL A 171 -14.90 32.92 4.94
C VAL A 171 -13.71 33.62 5.62
N ILE A 172 -13.02 34.50 4.92
CA ILE A 172 -11.96 35.35 5.50
C ILE A 172 -12.54 36.71 5.83
N ALA A 173 -12.70 37.01 7.12
CA ALA A 173 -13.33 38.24 7.61
C ALA A 173 -12.36 39.43 7.59
N THR A 174 -12.17 40.02 6.41
CA THR A 174 -11.29 41.19 6.22
C THR A 174 -12.06 42.53 6.18
N ALA A 175 -13.37 42.45 5.93
CA ALA A 175 -14.25 43.63 5.86
C ALA A 175 -14.66 44.14 7.26
N ASN A 176 -15.37 45.27 7.30
CA ASN A 176 -16.00 45.76 8.52
C ASN A 176 -17.24 44.91 8.88
N PRO A 177 -17.65 44.87 10.16
CA PRO A 177 -18.77 44.07 10.62
C PRO A 177 -20.06 44.23 9.82
N ASP A 178 -20.44 45.49 9.53
CA ASP A 178 -21.66 45.83 8.76
C ASP A 178 -21.70 45.19 7.36
N ILE A 179 -20.52 44.91 6.76
CA ILE A 179 -20.40 44.22 5.48
C ILE A 179 -20.31 42.68 5.70
N LEU A 180 -19.69 42.25 6.81
CA LEU A 180 -19.53 40.84 7.10
C LEU A 180 -20.87 40.12 7.32
N GLU A 181 -21.90 40.80 7.84
CA GLU A 181 -23.24 40.26 8.00
C GLU A 181 -23.86 39.76 6.69
N ASP A 182 -23.50 40.37 5.56
CA ASP A 182 -23.97 39.96 4.23
C ASP A 182 -23.22 38.76 3.66
N TYR A 183 -22.05 38.40 4.22
CA TYR A 183 -21.16 37.36 3.69
C TYR A 183 -21.01 36.12 4.58
N ILE A 184 -21.30 36.25 5.87
CA ILE A 184 -21.22 35.13 6.81
C ILE A 184 -22.60 34.47 6.94
N HIS A 185 -22.66 33.19 6.72
CA HIS A 185 -23.89 32.41 6.80
C HIS A 185 -23.81 31.38 7.92
N GLU A 186 -24.97 30.84 8.31
CA GLU A 186 -25.06 29.77 9.29
C GLU A 186 -24.23 28.58 8.87
N GLY A 187 -23.38 28.10 9.77
CA GLY A 187 -22.52 26.95 9.53
C GLY A 187 -21.16 27.29 8.95
N ASP A 188 -20.86 28.54 8.61
CA ASP A 188 -19.57 28.92 8.03
C ASP A 188 -18.40 28.78 9.02
N MET A 189 -17.21 28.54 8.48
CA MET A 189 -15.94 28.64 9.19
C MET A 189 -15.27 29.97 8.88
N VAL A 190 -15.12 30.81 9.88
CA VAL A 190 -14.66 32.21 9.69
C VAL A 190 -13.22 32.36 10.17
N VAL A 191 -12.32 32.76 9.27
CA VAL A 191 -10.91 33.06 9.57
C VAL A 191 -10.79 34.55 9.81
N LEU A 192 -10.32 34.93 11.01
CA LEU A 192 -10.21 36.32 11.42
C LEU A 192 -9.10 36.56 12.45
N GLY A 193 -8.84 37.81 12.74
CA GLY A 193 -7.87 38.23 13.77
C GLY A 193 -8.55 38.61 15.08
N ASN A 194 -7.97 39.61 15.78
CA ASN A 194 -8.33 40.01 17.14
C ASN A 194 -9.43 41.09 17.23
N ARG A 195 -10.12 41.39 16.12
CA ARG A 195 -11.19 42.39 16.15
C ARG A 195 -12.42 41.83 16.87
N TYR A 196 -12.75 42.41 18.02
CA TYR A 196 -13.87 41.97 18.86
C TYR A 196 -15.21 41.99 18.08
N GLU A 197 -15.47 43.06 17.36
CA GLU A 197 -16.73 43.30 16.62
C GLU A 197 -16.90 42.23 15.50
N SER A 198 -15.81 41.83 14.82
CA SER A 198 -15.85 40.80 13.78
C SER A 198 -16.08 39.42 14.38
N GLN A 199 -15.50 39.15 15.57
CA GLN A 199 -15.74 37.90 16.30
C GLN A 199 -17.19 37.80 16.76
N LEU A 200 -17.74 38.91 17.30
CA LEU A 200 -19.13 39.00 17.73
C LEU A 200 -20.09 38.77 16.55
N CYS A 201 -19.89 39.48 15.45
CA CYS A 201 -20.69 39.38 14.25
C CYS A 201 -20.72 37.91 13.73
N ALA A 202 -19.58 37.26 13.59
CA ALA A 202 -19.52 35.89 13.09
C ALA A 202 -20.28 34.91 13.99
N ILE A 203 -20.21 35.05 15.32
CA ILE A 203 -20.98 34.22 16.25
C ILE A 203 -22.48 34.48 16.16
N GLU A 204 -22.87 35.76 16.04
CA GLU A 204 -24.29 36.14 15.91
C GLU A 204 -24.91 35.66 14.59
N MET A 205 -24.10 35.55 13.53
CA MET A 205 -24.50 34.93 12.24
C MET A 205 -24.49 33.38 12.28
N ASN A 206 -24.30 32.76 13.46
CA ASN A 206 -24.29 31.33 13.68
C ASN A 206 -23.17 30.59 12.89
N ALA A 207 -21.99 31.19 12.82
CA ALA A 207 -20.82 30.49 12.29
C ALA A 207 -20.53 29.19 13.08
N ALA A 208 -20.17 28.11 12.41
CA ALA A 208 -19.82 26.83 13.05
C ALA A 208 -18.48 26.91 13.81
N ALA A 209 -17.55 27.70 13.27
CA ALA A 209 -16.23 27.84 13.89
C ALA A 209 -15.55 29.18 13.54
N LEU A 210 -14.78 29.68 14.50
CA LEU A 210 -13.85 30.79 14.30
C LEU A 210 -12.41 30.30 14.33
N ILE A 211 -11.59 30.70 13.38
CA ILE A 211 -10.14 30.50 13.42
C ILE A 211 -9.48 31.85 13.70
N ILE A 212 -8.94 31.99 14.90
CA ILE A 212 -8.30 33.21 15.38
C ILE A 212 -6.81 33.16 15.10
N SER A 213 -6.33 34.01 14.20
CA SER A 213 -4.93 34.07 13.76
C SER A 213 -4.00 34.75 14.77
N MET A 214 -2.68 34.44 14.68
CA MET A 214 -1.57 35.04 15.42
C MET A 214 -1.68 34.92 16.95
N ASP A 215 -2.18 33.77 17.45
CA ASP A 215 -2.39 33.49 18.88
C ASP A 215 -3.08 34.65 19.63
N SER A 216 -3.96 35.35 18.94
CA SER A 216 -4.67 36.50 19.47
C SER A 216 -5.58 36.07 20.62
N LYS A 217 -5.54 36.85 21.70
CA LYS A 217 -6.37 36.60 22.90
C LYS A 217 -7.85 36.79 22.59
N VAL A 218 -8.67 35.83 22.96
CA VAL A 218 -10.13 35.87 22.88
C VAL A 218 -10.68 36.28 24.24
N SER A 219 -11.59 37.29 24.26
CA SER A 219 -12.20 37.79 25.49
C SER A 219 -13.14 36.73 26.12
N LEU A 220 -13.32 36.79 27.44
CA LEU A 220 -14.26 35.93 28.15
C LEU A 220 -15.70 36.04 27.65
N THR A 221 -16.11 37.26 27.24
CA THR A 221 -17.43 37.48 26.68
C THR A 221 -17.64 36.75 25.38
N ILE A 222 -16.67 36.82 24.46
CA ILE A 222 -16.70 36.07 23.20
C ILE A 222 -16.72 34.57 23.42
N LYS A 223 -15.89 34.04 24.35
CA LYS A 223 -15.88 32.62 24.68
C LYS A 223 -17.25 32.13 25.18
N LYS A 224 -17.85 32.85 26.11
CA LYS A 224 -19.19 32.49 26.63
C LYS A 224 -20.28 32.56 25.55
N LEU A 225 -20.27 33.58 24.71
CA LEU A 225 -21.24 33.67 23.61
C LEU A 225 -21.04 32.50 22.61
N ALA A 226 -19.81 32.18 22.30
CA ALA A 226 -19.51 31.04 21.41
C ALA A 226 -20.00 29.72 22.01
N GLU A 227 -19.78 29.47 23.31
CA GLU A 227 -20.31 28.30 24.02
C GLU A 227 -21.85 28.26 23.96
N GLU A 228 -22.53 29.36 24.22
CA GLU A 228 -24.00 29.49 24.18
C GLU A 228 -24.56 29.21 22.78
N ARG A 229 -23.84 29.60 21.72
CA ARG A 229 -24.25 29.44 20.32
C ARG A 229 -23.71 28.17 19.65
N GLY A 230 -22.92 27.34 20.37
CA GLY A 230 -22.30 26.17 19.82
C GLY A 230 -21.23 26.42 18.77
N CYS A 231 -20.68 27.65 18.72
CA CYS A 231 -19.63 28.06 17.82
C CYS A 231 -18.25 27.63 18.38
N ARG A 232 -17.47 26.86 17.63
CA ARG A 232 -16.12 26.51 18.03
C ARG A 232 -15.15 27.68 17.86
N ILE A 233 -14.14 27.76 18.73
CA ILE A 233 -13.07 28.76 18.58
C ILE A 233 -11.73 28.02 18.59
N ILE A 234 -10.97 28.18 17.50
CA ILE A 234 -9.63 27.68 17.30
C ILE A 234 -8.67 28.88 17.26
N THR A 235 -7.57 28.81 17.99
CA THR A 235 -6.47 29.76 17.84
C THR A 235 -5.31 29.11 17.12
N THR A 236 -4.51 29.88 16.38
CA THR A 236 -3.35 29.41 15.65
C THR A 236 -2.25 30.47 15.63
N PRO A 237 -0.96 30.07 15.70
CA PRO A 237 0.15 31.02 15.60
C PRO A 237 0.29 31.65 14.20
N TYR A 238 -0.35 31.08 13.18
CA TYR A 238 -0.24 31.55 11.81
C TYR A 238 -1.07 32.83 11.56
N ASP A 239 -0.62 33.65 10.61
CA ASP A 239 -1.39 34.77 10.09
C ASP A 239 -2.51 34.26 9.16
N THR A 240 -3.46 35.13 8.88
CA THR A 240 -4.66 34.83 8.08
C THR A 240 -4.35 34.29 6.68
N PHE A 241 -3.29 34.80 6.02
CA PHE A 241 -2.88 34.31 4.70
C PHE A 241 -2.34 32.87 4.78
N THR A 242 -1.52 32.61 5.77
CA THR A 242 -0.98 31.26 6.02
C THR A 242 -2.08 30.27 6.38
N VAL A 243 -3.04 30.69 7.23
CA VAL A 243 -4.23 29.87 7.56
C VAL A 243 -5.01 29.52 6.30
N ALA A 244 -5.34 30.51 5.46
CA ALA A 244 -6.09 30.28 4.23
C ALA A 244 -5.39 29.27 3.28
N ARG A 245 -4.06 29.31 3.21
CA ARG A 245 -3.28 28.38 2.40
C ARG A 245 -3.20 26.96 2.96
N LEU A 246 -3.12 26.84 4.28
CA LEU A 246 -2.93 25.57 4.95
C LEU A 246 -4.24 24.81 5.16
N LEU A 247 -5.36 25.53 5.32
CA LEU A 247 -6.64 24.97 5.72
C LEU A 247 -7.08 23.81 4.81
N ASN A 248 -6.88 23.97 3.50
CA ASN A 248 -7.22 22.92 2.53
C ASN A 248 -6.35 21.65 2.66
N GLN A 249 -5.18 21.74 3.29
CA GLN A 249 -4.33 20.59 3.54
C GLN A 249 -4.84 19.71 4.71
N SER A 250 -5.86 20.19 5.45
CA SER A 250 -6.52 19.43 6.50
C SER A 250 -7.55 18.42 5.97
N MET A 251 -7.93 18.53 4.69
CA MET A 251 -8.90 17.62 4.08
C MET A 251 -8.42 16.16 4.11
N PRO A 252 -9.33 15.20 4.34
CA PRO A 252 -9.00 13.78 4.38
C PRO A 252 -8.63 13.27 2.99
N ILE A 253 -7.62 12.38 2.95
CA ILE A 253 -7.15 11.80 1.68
C ILE A 253 -8.19 10.92 0.99
N SER A 254 -9.19 10.40 1.71
CA SER A 254 -10.30 9.65 1.14
C SER A 254 -11.10 10.43 0.12
N TYR A 255 -11.15 11.75 0.24
CA TYR A 255 -11.83 12.63 -0.71
C TYR A 255 -11.14 12.68 -2.09
N PHE A 256 -9.81 12.50 -2.11
CA PHE A 256 -8.97 12.60 -3.32
C PHE A 256 -8.45 11.25 -3.81
N MET A 257 -8.67 10.17 -3.07
CA MET A 257 -8.15 8.85 -3.45
C MET A 257 -8.80 8.33 -4.72
N LYS A 258 -8.06 7.54 -5.45
CA LYS A 258 -8.59 6.70 -6.52
C LYS A 258 -9.02 5.37 -5.91
N SER A 259 -10.30 5.06 -6.03
CA SER A 259 -10.91 3.81 -5.54
C SER A 259 -11.37 2.89 -6.68
N ASP A 260 -11.66 3.46 -7.84
CA ASP A 260 -12.21 2.73 -8.98
C ASP A 260 -11.10 2.18 -9.89
N ASN A 261 -11.34 0.98 -10.43
CA ASN A 261 -10.47 0.34 -11.41
C ASN A 261 -9.00 0.23 -10.97
N LEU A 262 -8.76 -0.02 -9.69
CA LEU A 262 -7.43 -0.25 -9.17
C LEU A 262 -6.83 -1.50 -9.82
N VAL A 263 -5.59 -1.37 -10.31
CA VAL A 263 -4.83 -2.51 -10.82
C VAL A 263 -4.05 -3.11 -9.65
N THR A 264 -4.51 -4.24 -9.16
CA THR A 264 -3.89 -4.99 -8.07
C THR A 264 -3.41 -6.35 -8.55
N PHE A 265 -2.47 -6.95 -7.86
CA PHE A 265 -2.00 -8.30 -8.14
C PHE A 265 -2.07 -9.16 -6.88
N ASN A 266 -2.23 -10.47 -7.07
CA ASN A 266 -2.19 -11.42 -5.98
C ASN A 266 -0.77 -11.99 -5.80
N ILE A 267 -0.40 -12.34 -4.56
CA ILE A 267 0.90 -12.96 -4.27
C ILE A 267 1.17 -14.24 -5.08
N LYS A 268 0.13 -14.88 -5.61
CA LYS A 268 0.22 -16.09 -6.44
C LYS A 268 0.27 -15.82 -7.94
N ASP A 269 0.07 -14.59 -8.39
CA ASP A 269 0.10 -14.26 -9.82
C ASP A 269 1.49 -14.55 -10.39
N LYS A 270 1.52 -14.98 -11.64
CA LYS A 270 2.77 -15.25 -12.34
C LYS A 270 3.42 -13.93 -12.75
N THR A 271 4.73 -13.85 -12.59
CA THR A 271 5.47 -12.64 -12.95
C THR A 271 5.39 -12.28 -14.43
N GLU A 272 5.21 -13.26 -15.30
CA GLU A 272 5.04 -13.05 -16.74
C GLU A 272 3.71 -12.36 -17.06
N ASP A 273 2.60 -12.83 -16.46
CA ASP A 273 1.27 -12.26 -16.67
C ASP A 273 1.20 -10.81 -16.18
N ILE A 274 1.76 -10.51 -15.00
CA ILE A 274 1.74 -9.15 -14.46
C ILE A 274 2.66 -8.19 -15.22
N LYS A 275 3.74 -8.68 -15.83
CA LYS A 275 4.68 -7.89 -16.63
C LYS A 275 3.97 -7.21 -17.80
N ASP A 276 3.11 -7.94 -18.52
CA ASP A 276 2.35 -7.41 -19.65
C ASP A 276 1.33 -6.36 -19.20
N ILE A 277 0.64 -6.63 -18.07
CA ILE A 277 -0.32 -5.67 -17.49
C ILE A 277 0.41 -4.39 -17.07
N MET A 278 1.52 -4.52 -16.33
CA MET A 278 2.31 -3.38 -15.86
C MET A 278 2.92 -2.59 -17.04
N GLY A 279 3.28 -3.25 -18.13
CA GLY A 279 3.80 -2.62 -19.36
C GLY A 279 2.79 -1.66 -20.00
N ASN A 280 1.52 -2.04 -19.99
CA ASN A 280 0.42 -1.31 -20.64
C ASN A 280 -0.22 -0.22 -19.76
N LYS A 281 0.12 -0.14 -18.47
CA LYS A 281 -0.45 0.85 -17.55
C LYS A 281 0.59 1.93 -17.22
N ARG A 282 0.14 3.17 -17.02
CA ARG A 282 1.02 4.29 -16.62
C ARG A 282 1.26 4.40 -15.12
N HIS A 283 0.74 3.45 -14.33
CA HIS A 283 0.96 3.45 -12.88
C HIS A 283 2.43 3.14 -12.53
N ARG A 284 2.95 3.76 -11.49
CA ARG A 284 4.30 3.52 -10.99
C ARG A 284 4.35 2.35 -10.03
N ASP A 285 3.38 2.29 -9.14
CA ASP A 285 3.27 1.31 -8.07
C ASP A 285 1.97 0.53 -8.21
N PHE A 286 1.99 -0.75 -7.82
CA PHE A 286 0.86 -1.66 -7.90
C PHE A 286 0.70 -2.37 -6.55
N PRO A 287 -0.50 -2.30 -5.94
CA PRO A 287 -0.78 -3.00 -4.69
C PRO A 287 -0.80 -4.52 -4.87
N ILE A 288 -0.29 -5.21 -3.85
CA ILE A 288 -0.31 -6.66 -3.75
C ILE A 288 -1.30 -7.08 -2.69
N LEU A 289 -2.11 -8.07 -3.03
CA LEU A 289 -3.09 -8.67 -2.15
C LEU A 289 -2.73 -10.13 -1.86
N ASP A 290 -3.10 -10.62 -0.68
CA ASP A 290 -3.02 -12.04 -0.37
C ASP A 290 -4.27 -12.82 -0.90
N LYS A 291 -4.37 -14.09 -0.54
CA LYS A 291 -5.49 -14.96 -0.96
C LYS A 291 -6.84 -14.61 -0.27
N GLU A 292 -6.79 -13.86 0.82
CA GLU A 292 -7.93 -13.33 1.54
C GLU A 292 -8.25 -11.87 1.17
N ASP A 293 -7.65 -11.34 0.09
CA ASP A 293 -7.74 -9.96 -0.37
C ASP A 293 -7.26 -8.91 0.65
N ASN A 294 -6.37 -9.30 1.57
CA ASN A 294 -5.71 -8.33 2.43
C ASN A 294 -4.54 -7.68 1.68
N TYR A 295 -4.33 -6.42 1.96
CA TYR A 295 -3.20 -5.68 1.44
C TYR A 295 -1.89 -6.16 2.07
N VAL A 296 -0.89 -6.46 1.24
CA VAL A 296 0.42 -7.00 1.66
C VAL A 296 1.54 -5.99 1.47
N GLY A 297 1.48 -5.18 0.42
CA GLY A 297 2.53 -4.24 0.07
C GLY A 297 2.42 -3.77 -1.36
N MET A 298 3.48 -3.15 -1.86
CA MET A 298 3.53 -2.54 -3.19
C MET A 298 4.68 -3.13 -4.01
N ILE A 299 4.47 -3.27 -5.31
CA ILE A 299 5.53 -3.52 -6.28
C ILE A 299 5.57 -2.44 -7.35
N SER A 300 6.71 -2.30 -7.99
CA SER A 300 6.92 -1.43 -9.15
C SER A 300 7.54 -2.22 -10.30
N ARG A 301 7.60 -1.65 -11.50
CA ARG A 301 8.29 -2.28 -12.64
C ARG A 301 9.75 -2.61 -12.35
N ARG A 302 10.42 -1.87 -11.45
CA ARG A 302 11.81 -2.14 -11.07
C ARG A 302 11.95 -3.51 -10.40
N ASN A 303 10.95 -3.94 -9.63
CA ASN A 303 10.96 -5.23 -8.96
C ASN A 303 10.95 -6.41 -9.95
N LEU A 304 10.38 -6.22 -11.16
CA LEU A 304 10.42 -7.25 -12.23
C LEU A 304 11.82 -7.46 -12.80
N LEU A 305 12.71 -6.46 -12.74
CA LEU A 305 14.08 -6.56 -13.28
C LEU A 305 14.97 -7.47 -12.42
N ASN A 306 14.66 -7.62 -11.14
CA ASN A 306 15.45 -8.36 -10.15
C ASN A 306 14.83 -9.70 -9.76
N VAL A 307 13.85 -10.17 -10.52
CA VAL A 307 13.20 -11.46 -10.23
C VAL A 307 14.16 -12.60 -10.54
N SER A 308 14.54 -13.36 -9.52
CA SER A 308 15.35 -14.56 -9.70
C SER A 308 14.47 -15.71 -10.13
N LYS A 309 14.81 -16.35 -11.24
CA LYS A 309 14.17 -17.59 -11.67
C LYS A 309 14.36 -18.68 -10.61
N LYS A 310 13.38 -19.58 -10.48
CA LYS A 310 13.54 -20.76 -9.62
C LYS A 310 14.60 -21.69 -10.20
N LYS A 311 15.51 -22.15 -9.35
CA LYS A 311 16.58 -23.05 -9.74
C LYS A 311 16.13 -24.50 -9.65
N VAL A 312 16.35 -25.24 -10.71
CA VAL A 312 15.88 -26.63 -10.85
C VAL A 312 17.01 -27.53 -11.31
N ILE A 313 17.06 -28.73 -10.78
CA ILE A 313 17.86 -29.86 -11.28
C ILE A 313 16.87 -30.91 -11.75
N LEU A 314 16.99 -31.32 -12.99
CA LEU A 314 16.17 -32.39 -13.56
C LEU A 314 16.88 -33.75 -13.37
N VAL A 315 16.12 -34.72 -12.92
CA VAL A 315 16.60 -36.12 -12.77
C VAL A 315 15.65 -37.07 -13.50
N ASP A 316 16.19 -38.13 -14.09
CA ASP A 316 15.45 -39.22 -14.72
C ASP A 316 14.58 -38.77 -15.92
N HIS A 317 14.91 -37.66 -16.53
CA HIS A 317 14.34 -37.19 -17.80
C HIS A 317 15.12 -35.98 -18.35
N ASN A 318 15.08 -35.81 -19.67
CA ASN A 318 15.70 -34.68 -20.37
C ASN A 318 14.78 -34.02 -21.38
N GLU A 319 13.48 -34.27 -21.33
CA GLU A 319 12.49 -33.66 -22.22
C GLU A 319 11.64 -32.64 -21.47
N GLU A 320 11.47 -31.45 -22.08
CA GLU A 320 10.62 -30.37 -21.51
C GLU A 320 9.16 -30.82 -21.36
N SER A 321 8.68 -31.64 -22.30
CA SER A 321 7.34 -32.20 -22.30
C SER A 321 7.03 -33.09 -21.08
N GLN A 322 8.05 -33.65 -20.47
CA GLN A 322 7.98 -34.53 -19.29
C GLN A 322 8.28 -33.78 -18.00
N ALA A 323 8.83 -32.58 -18.08
CA ALA A 323 9.25 -31.79 -16.92
C ALA A 323 8.07 -31.18 -16.16
N VAL A 324 8.35 -30.71 -14.95
CA VAL A 324 7.42 -29.94 -14.12
C VAL A 324 6.90 -28.72 -14.86
N ASN A 325 5.65 -28.35 -14.63
CA ASN A 325 5.04 -27.18 -15.28
C ASN A 325 5.84 -25.90 -15.03
N GLY A 326 6.03 -25.11 -16.09
CA GLY A 326 6.76 -23.84 -16.03
C GLY A 326 8.27 -23.96 -16.06
N ILE A 327 8.79 -25.10 -16.51
CA ILE A 327 10.23 -25.35 -16.62
C ILE A 327 10.91 -24.39 -17.58
N GLU A 328 10.21 -23.92 -18.61
CA GLU A 328 10.65 -22.92 -19.58
C GLU A 328 11.02 -21.56 -18.94
N SER A 329 10.41 -21.26 -17.80
CA SER A 329 10.68 -20.04 -17.04
C SER A 329 11.69 -20.24 -15.89
N ALA A 330 12.13 -21.47 -15.63
CA ALA A 330 13.07 -21.79 -14.58
C ALA A 330 14.54 -21.68 -15.05
N ASP A 331 15.45 -21.75 -14.08
CA ASP A 331 16.90 -21.81 -14.29
C ASP A 331 17.35 -23.26 -14.05
N ILE A 332 17.58 -23.99 -15.14
CA ILE A 332 18.00 -25.40 -15.06
C ILE A 332 19.50 -25.43 -14.82
N LEU A 333 19.90 -25.88 -13.63
CA LEU A 333 21.30 -25.96 -13.25
C LEU A 333 21.99 -27.22 -13.78
N GLU A 334 21.30 -28.36 -13.69
CA GLU A 334 21.85 -29.69 -14.05
C GLU A 334 20.72 -30.56 -14.58
N ILE A 335 21.09 -31.48 -15.47
CA ILE A 335 20.22 -32.57 -15.94
C ILE A 335 20.99 -33.88 -15.75
N ILE A 336 20.37 -34.81 -15.02
CA ILE A 336 20.94 -36.15 -14.78
C ILE A 336 19.96 -37.18 -15.26
N ASP A 337 20.30 -37.81 -16.35
CA ASP A 337 19.41 -38.73 -17.03
C ASP A 337 20.20 -39.90 -17.65
N HIS A 338 19.60 -41.08 -17.71
CA HIS A 338 20.12 -42.26 -18.35
C HIS A 338 19.38 -42.64 -19.65
N HIS A 339 18.36 -41.85 -20.03
CA HIS A 339 17.59 -42.00 -21.26
C HIS A 339 18.32 -41.42 -22.47
N ARG A 340 17.80 -41.65 -23.67
CA ARG A 340 18.34 -41.08 -24.92
C ARG A 340 18.24 -39.55 -24.86
N LEU A 341 19.35 -38.85 -25.10
CA LEU A 341 19.41 -37.40 -25.12
C LEU A 341 18.57 -36.81 -26.26
N VAL A 342 17.66 -35.94 -25.93
CA VAL A 342 16.94 -35.06 -26.84
C VAL A 342 17.47 -33.61 -26.62
N HIS A 343 17.57 -32.79 -27.68
CA HIS A 343 18.17 -31.48 -27.60
C HIS A 343 17.46 -30.56 -26.60
N TYR A 344 18.14 -30.28 -25.50
CA TYR A 344 17.77 -29.19 -24.58
C TYR A 344 18.57 -27.94 -24.92
N LYS A 345 17.92 -26.79 -25.06
CA LYS A 345 18.61 -25.48 -25.08
C LYS A 345 18.91 -25.09 -23.64
N ILE A 346 20.12 -25.33 -23.19
CA ILE A 346 20.65 -24.71 -21.97
C ILE A 346 20.91 -23.26 -22.30
N ASN A 347 20.15 -22.34 -21.74
CA ASN A 347 20.44 -20.92 -21.84
C ASN A 347 21.64 -20.65 -20.92
N ASN A 348 22.80 -20.39 -21.53
CA ASN A 348 23.98 -19.87 -20.82
C ASN A 348 23.79 -18.43 -20.39
#